data_77674f929cb3ccdb2b7c67f23d3aa753
#
_entry.id   77674f929cb3ccdb2b7c67f23d3aa753
#
_cell.length_a   1.000
_cell.length_b   1.000
_cell.length_c   1.000
_cell.angle_alpha   90.00
_cell.angle_beta   90.00
_cell.angle_gamma   90.00
#
_symmetry.space_group_name_H-M   'P 1'
#
loop_
_entity.id
_entity.type
_entity.pdbx_description
1 polymer ?
#
loop_
_entity_poly.entity_id
_entity_poly.type
_entity_poly.pdbx_seq_one_letter_code
_entity_poly.pdbx_strand_id
1 'polypeptide(L)'
;MVEYLSGNRIQGSSALTTSPPATGWKELGRQTLSSSGDVMTTGTITAKDNLMILYYGVADGAMINKLTFNDDTGNNYAYKISDNGGSDSSTTSNAFLEFATSSTSNEFSVADVVNIADQEKLVHLNHAGQNTAGAGTSPRSRELAGKWANTSNAITKVTATNSQSGSFGSGSELVVLGYDNDEADSGATFWEDLADVTLGSAGDTLSSGTITAKKYLWVRIHGHASGNFDNCKIRFNSDSGSNYAYTHSSNGSSFSNNQSDSGFNYVGTNGAEDHFVNMFIFNKSDKEKLATIEQLRASDAGAGNNPARKEVVGKWANTSSQITSVQAVNGGNGDFAAGSRIQVWGAD
;
A
#
# COMPACT_ATOMS: atom_id res chain seq x y z
N MET A 1 20.64 21.46 28.10
CA MET A 1 19.32 22.09 28.06
C MET A 1 18.64 21.57 26.81
N VAL A 2 17.50 20.92 26.93
CA VAL A 2 16.77 20.39 25.78
C VAL A 2 15.69 21.43 25.44
N GLU A 3 15.78 22.02 24.25
CA GLU A 3 14.71 22.91 23.75
C GLU A 3 13.66 22.07 23.03
N TYR A 4 12.43 22.14 23.49
CA TYR A 4 11.27 21.58 22.81
C TYR A 4 10.69 22.61 21.86
N LEU A 5 10.83 22.37 20.57
CA LEU A 5 10.10 23.13 19.57
C LEU A 5 8.70 22.48 19.41
N SER A 6 7.65 23.28 19.57
CA SER A 6 6.27 22.83 19.38
C SER A 6 6.11 22.15 18.01
N GLY A 7 5.71 20.90 18.01
CA GLY A 7 5.52 20.10 16.79
C GLY A 7 6.70 19.22 16.36
N ASN A 8 7.87 19.32 17.00
CA ASN A 8 9.00 18.42 16.71
C ASN A 8 9.26 17.48 17.88
N ARG A 9 9.29 16.18 17.61
CA ARG A 9 9.80 15.21 18.56
C ARG A 9 11.33 15.32 18.62
N ILE A 10 11.86 15.69 19.79
CA ILE A 10 13.29 15.55 20.09
C ILE A 10 13.44 14.25 20.87
N GLN A 11 14.01 13.23 20.27
CA GLN A 11 14.48 12.07 21.03
C GLN A 11 15.69 12.49 21.87
N GLY A 12 15.73 11.98 23.11
CA GLY A 12 16.75 12.34 24.07
C GLY A 12 18.19 12.10 23.61
N SER A 13 19.12 12.79 24.25
CA SER A 13 20.52 13.00 23.89
C SER A 13 21.46 11.79 23.99
N SER A 14 20.97 10.58 24.19
CA SER A 14 21.79 9.40 24.14
C SER A 14 21.67 8.73 22.80
N ALA A 15 22.66 8.96 21.94
CA ALA A 15 22.80 8.40 20.62
C ALA A 15 21.51 8.56 19.80
N LEU A 16 21.53 9.46 18.85
CA LEU A 16 20.69 9.29 17.68
C LEU A 16 20.81 7.82 17.29
N THR A 17 19.85 7.02 17.71
CA THR A 17 19.70 5.71 17.10
C THR A 17 19.57 6.00 15.62
N THR A 18 20.41 5.42 14.83
CA THR A 18 20.52 5.63 13.40
C THR A 18 19.26 5.25 12.64
N SER A 19 18.21 4.87 13.35
CA SER A 19 16.89 4.58 12.84
C SER A 19 15.85 5.12 13.81
N PRO A 20 15.19 6.24 13.51
CA PRO A 20 13.97 6.59 14.24
C PRO A 20 12.97 5.45 14.10
N PRO A 21 12.18 5.14 15.13
CA PRO A 21 11.11 4.16 14.99
C PRO A 21 10.25 4.56 13.79
N ALA A 22 10.05 3.62 12.89
CA ALA A 22 9.56 3.88 11.55
C ALA A 22 8.20 4.57 11.52
N THR A 23 7.36 4.31 12.50
CA THR A 23 6.02 4.88 12.55
C THR A 23 5.41 4.75 13.94
N GLY A 24 4.37 5.54 14.24
CA GLY A 24 3.55 5.36 15.45
C GLY A 24 2.51 4.23 15.35
N TRP A 25 2.47 3.50 14.23
CA TRP A 25 1.49 2.46 13.98
C TRP A 25 1.65 1.26 14.90
N LYS A 26 0.61 0.92 15.64
CA LYS A 26 0.52 -0.27 16.50
C LYS A 26 -0.54 -1.20 15.97
N GLU A 27 -0.32 -2.50 16.09
CA GLU A 27 -1.36 -3.48 15.80
C GLU A 27 -2.44 -3.41 16.90
N LEU A 28 -3.67 -3.20 16.46
CA LEU A 28 -4.85 -3.13 17.34
C LEU A 28 -5.63 -4.44 17.33
N GLY A 29 -5.62 -5.13 16.19
CA GLY A 29 -6.30 -6.41 16.05
C GLY A 29 -5.95 -7.11 14.76
N ARG A 30 -6.00 -8.45 14.82
CA ARG A 30 -5.70 -9.33 13.68
C ARG A 30 -6.62 -10.53 13.69
N GLN A 31 -7.01 -10.98 12.51
CA GLN A 31 -7.53 -12.31 12.33
C GLN A 31 -6.92 -12.94 11.09
N THR A 32 -6.37 -14.13 11.26
CA THR A 32 -5.94 -15.01 10.17
C THR A 32 -6.83 -16.25 10.18
N LEU A 33 -7.43 -16.59 9.04
CA LEU A 33 -8.28 -17.76 8.92
C LEU A 33 -7.42 -19.05 8.85
N SER A 34 -7.73 -20.02 9.70
CA SER A 34 -7.14 -21.37 9.65
C SER A 34 -7.90 -22.32 8.72
N SER A 35 -9.14 -21.98 8.37
CA SER A 35 -10.02 -22.69 7.44
C SER A 35 -10.85 -21.68 6.66
N SER A 36 -11.47 -22.10 5.56
CA SER A 36 -12.35 -21.25 4.75
C SER A 36 -13.54 -20.73 5.56
N GLY A 37 -13.94 -19.49 5.29
CA GLY A 37 -15.06 -18.83 5.95
C GLY A 37 -15.41 -17.51 5.27
N ASP A 38 -16.61 -16.98 5.55
CA ASP A 38 -17.13 -15.79 4.90
C ASP A 38 -16.93 -14.51 5.72
N VAL A 39 -16.33 -14.61 6.89
CA VAL A 39 -16.18 -13.47 7.81
C VAL A 39 -14.79 -13.45 8.42
N MET A 40 -14.17 -12.29 8.38
CA MET A 40 -12.99 -11.95 9.18
C MET A 40 -13.30 -10.73 10.03
N THR A 41 -13.00 -10.79 11.34
CA THR A 41 -13.25 -9.68 12.26
C THR A 41 -12.09 -9.52 13.24
N THR A 42 -11.73 -8.29 13.54
CA THR A 42 -10.69 -8.01 14.54
C THR A 42 -11.14 -8.30 15.99
N GLY A 43 -12.44 -8.55 16.22
CA GLY A 43 -12.99 -8.39 17.56
C GLY A 43 -12.99 -6.90 17.97
N THR A 44 -13.10 -6.64 19.27
CA THR A 44 -13.04 -5.27 19.80
C THR A 44 -11.60 -4.79 19.84
N ILE A 45 -11.34 -3.64 19.23
CA ILE A 45 -10.05 -2.95 19.25
C ILE A 45 -10.16 -1.63 20.03
N THR A 46 -9.03 -1.14 20.53
CA THR A 46 -8.95 0.20 21.11
C THR A 46 -9.13 1.23 20.00
N ALA A 47 -10.02 2.20 20.19
CA ALA A 47 -10.19 3.29 19.25
C ALA A 47 -8.90 4.12 19.15
N LYS A 48 -8.53 4.50 17.93
CA LYS A 48 -7.41 5.40 17.61
C LYS A 48 -7.89 6.39 16.58
N ASP A 49 -7.31 7.58 16.55
CA ASP A 49 -7.67 8.66 15.62
C ASP A 49 -7.45 8.29 14.15
N ASN A 50 -6.42 7.50 13.91
CA ASN A 50 -6.06 7.04 12.58
C ASN A 50 -5.95 5.52 12.58
N LEU A 51 -6.57 4.89 11.56
CA LEU A 51 -6.45 3.45 11.36
C LEU A 51 -5.84 3.17 9.98
N MET A 52 -5.05 2.10 9.91
CA MET A 52 -4.65 1.47 8.65
C MET A 52 -5.14 0.03 8.67
N ILE A 53 -5.84 -0.37 7.62
CA ILE A 53 -6.37 -1.72 7.47
C ILE A 53 -5.58 -2.41 6.37
N LEU A 54 -4.93 -3.52 6.71
CA LEU A 54 -4.28 -4.41 5.75
C LEU A 54 -5.16 -5.65 5.60
N TYR A 55 -5.56 -5.94 4.38
CA TYR A 55 -6.36 -7.10 4.06
C TYR A 55 -5.65 -7.95 3.01
N TYR A 56 -5.55 -9.23 3.27
CA TYR A 56 -5.15 -10.23 2.27
C TYR A 56 -6.20 -11.32 2.18
N GLY A 57 -6.82 -11.47 1.02
CA GLY A 57 -7.79 -12.51 0.72
C GLY A 57 -7.18 -13.65 -0.10
N VAL A 58 -7.22 -14.86 0.43
CA VAL A 58 -7.03 -16.08 -0.36
C VAL A 58 -8.39 -16.47 -0.90
N ALA A 59 -8.52 -16.63 -2.21
CA ALA A 59 -9.80 -17.01 -2.79
C ALA A 59 -10.04 -18.51 -2.66
N ASP A 60 -11.18 -18.86 -2.08
CA ASP A 60 -11.76 -20.21 -2.13
C ASP A 60 -13.13 -20.12 -2.83
N GLY A 61 -13.07 -19.91 -4.15
CA GLY A 61 -14.21 -19.59 -5.00
C GLY A 61 -14.42 -18.08 -5.22
N ALA A 62 -15.60 -17.71 -5.67
CA ALA A 62 -15.93 -16.32 -5.98
C ALA A 62 -16.16 -15.49 -4.71
N MET A 63 -15.52 -14.33 -4.62
CA MET A 63 -15.65 -13.40 -3.50
C MET A 63 -16.13 -12.02 -3.98
N ILE A 64 -17.00 -11.38 -3.20
CA ILE A 64 -17.24 -9.93 -3.20
C ILE A 64 -17.01 -9.44 -1.77
N ASN A 65 -16.02 -8.59 -1.60
CA ASN A 65 -15.54 -8.22 -0.28
C ASN A 65 -16.17 -6.91 0.19
N LYS A 66 -16.74 -6.98 1.38
CA LYS A 66 -17.44 -5.89 2.02
C LYS A 66 -16.77 -5.57 3.36
N LEU A 67 -16.69 -4.29 3.69
CA LEU A 67 -16.15 -3.80 4.95
C LEU A 67 -17.26 -3.13 5.75
N THR A 68 -17.37 -3.48 7.02
CA THR A 68 -18.26 -2.86 7.98
C THR A 68 -17.53 -2.52 9.28
N PHE A 69 -18.04 -1.52 9.99
CA PHE A 69 -17.48 -1.02 11.25
C PHE A 69 -18.50 -1.19 12.36
N ASN A 70 -18.05 -1.59 13.54
CA ASN A 70 -18.86 -1.71 14.77
C ASN A 70 -20.16 -2.52 14.60
N ASP A 71 -20.13 -3.55 13.72
CA ASP A 71 -21.31 -4.35 13.36
C ASP A 71 -22.48 -3.53 12.79
N ASP A 72 -22.22 -2.32 12.32
CA ASP A 72 -23.25 -1.49 11.68
C ASP A 72 -23.57 -2.05 10.31
N THR A 73 -24.78 -2.59 10.16
CA THR A 73 -25.37 -3.10 8.92
C THR A 73 -26.51 -2.20 8.41
N GLY A 74 -26.65 -0.99 8.99
CA GLY A 74 -27.58 0.03 8.51
C GLY A 74 -27.09 0.71 7.25
N ASN A 75 -27.96 1.49 6.62
CA ASN A 75 -27.65 2.24 5.40
C ASN A 75 -26.81 3.48 5.68
N ASN A 76 -25.70 3.32 6.43
CA ASN A 76 -24.84 4.39 6.92
C ASN A 76 -23.54 4.56 6.14
N TYR A 77 -23.37 3.84 5.04
CA TYR A 77 -22.17 3.91 4.20
C TYR A 77 -22.46 4.57 2.86
N ALA A 78 -21.46 5.29 2.36
CA ALA A 78 -21.46 5.81 0.99
C ALA A 78 -20.03 5.74 0.46
N TYR A 79 -19.87 5.49 -0.84
CA TYR A 79 -18.55 5.41 -1.46
C TYR A 79 -18.58 5.71 -2.95
N LYS A 80 -17.41 6.08 -3.45
CA LYS A 80 -17.05 6.08 -4.87
C LYS A 80 -15.98 5.06 -5.12
N ILE A 81 -16.06 4.38 -6.25
CA ILE A 81 -15.05 3.43 -6.69
C ILE A 81 -14.66 3.69 -8.13
N SER A 82 -13.38 3.48 -8.42
CA SER A 82 -12.86 3.32 -9.76
C SER A 82 -12.32 1.90 -9.92
N ASP A 83 -12.83 1.15 -10.88
CA ASP A 83 -12.36 -0.20 -11.22
C ASP A 83 -11.49 -0.14 -12.48
N ASN A 84 -10.24 -0.58 -12.38
CA ASN A 84 -9.30 -0.59 -13.51
C ASN A 84 -9.27 0.75 -14.28
N GLY A 85 -9.37 1.87 -13.55
CA GLY A 85 -9.41 3.22 -14.12
C GLY A 85 -10.62 3.53 -15.00
N GLY A 86 -11.68 2.79 -14.83
CA GLY A 86 -12.97 3.14 -15.41
C GLY A 86 -13.56 4.41 -14.79
N SER A 87 -14.63 4.88 -15.35
CA SER A 87 -15.36 6.02 -14.77
C SER A 87 -15.83 5.70 -13.35
N ASP A 88 -15.74 6.67 -12.46
CA ASP A 88 -16.20 6.54 -11.09
C ASP A 88 -17.66 6.12 -11.03
N SER A 89 -17.96 5.11 -10.25
CA SER A 89 -19.31 4.78 -9.83
C SER A 89 -19.53 5.22 -8.37
N SER A 90 -20.76 5.57 -8.03
CA SER A 90 -21.11 6.05 -6.70
C SER A 90 -22.22 5.22 -6.10
N THR A 91 -22.11 4.91 -4.83
CA THR A 91 -23.13 4.23 -4.04
C THR A 91 -23.39 5.04 -2.77
N THR A 92 -24.68 5.23 -2.45
CA THR A 92 -25.12 5.95 -1.24
C THR A 92 -26.11 5.12 -0.46
N SER A 93 -26.25 5.41 0.84
CA SER A 93 -27.18 4.71 1.72
C SER A 93 -27.03 3.19 1.65
N ASN A 94 -25.81 2.71 1.74
CA ASN A 94 -25.46 1.30 1.70
C ASN A 94 -25.17 0.76 3.11
N ALA A 95 -25.27 -0.55 3.26
CA ALA A 95 -24.99 -1.25 4.52
C ALA A 95 -23.49 -1.61 4.72
N PHE A 96 -22.64 -1.27 3.78
CA PHE A 96 -21.20 -1.62 3.78
C PHE A 96 -20.42 -0.79 2.76
N LEU A 97 -19.09 -0.82 2.85
CA LEU A 97 -18.18 -0.43 1.77
C LEU A 97 -17.82 -1.68 0.95
N GLU A 98 -18.03 -1.66 -0.36
CA GLU A 98 -17.62 -2.76 -1.24
C GLU A 98 -16.22 -2.46 -1.80
N PHE A 99 -15.20 -3.14 -1.29
CA PHE A 99 -13.82 -2.83 -1.61
C PHE A 99 -13.14 -3.76 -2.63
N ALA A 100 -13.78 -4.88 -2.97
CA ALA A 100 -13.33 -5.74 -4.06
C ALA A 100 -14.52 -6.40 -4.76
N THR A 101 -14.46 -6.51 -6.09
CA THR A 101 -15.44 -7.23 -6.87
C THR A 101 -15.02 -8.65 -7.12
N SER A 102 -16.04 -9.46 -7.47
CA SER A 102 -15.94 -10.89 -7.72
C SER A 102 -14.63 -11.33 -8.33
N SER A 103 -13.85 -12.05 -7.55
CA SER A 103 -12.60 -12.65 -7.95
C SER A 103 -12.53 -14.06 -7.42
N THR A 104 -11.97 -14.95 -8.23
CA THR A 104 -11.54 -16.29 -7.80
C THR A 104 -10.03 -16.32 -7.57
N SER A 105 -9.42 -15.17 -7.30
CA SER A 105 -7.98 -15.00 -7.15
C SER A 105 -7.64 -14.25 -5.86
N ASN A 106 -6.39 -14.38 -5.42
CA ASN A 106 -5.93 -13.71 -4.22
C ASN A 106 -5.95 -12.18 -4.38
N GLU A 107 -6.11 -11.49 -3.27
CA GLU A 107 -6.30 -10.05 -3.23
C GLU A 107 -5.52 -9.41 -2.08
N PHE A 108 -5.05 -8.19 -2.29
CA PHE A 108 -4.41 -7.38 -1.26
C PHE A 108 -4.99 -5.98 -1.27
N SER A 109 -5.33 -5.45 -0.11
CA SER A 109 -5.83 -4.08 0.04
C SER A 109 -5.19 -3.38 1.21
N VAL A 110 -5.01 -2.08 1.06
CA VAL A 110 -4.60 -1.16 2.11
C VAL A 110 -5.62 -0.05 2.18
N ALA A 111 -6.16 0.20 3.37
CA ALA A 111 -7.06 1.32 3.62
C ALA A 111 -6.53 2.21 4.73
N ASP A 112 -6.57 3.51 4.49
CA ASP A 112 -6.36 4.56 5.49
C ASP A 112 -7.72 5.09 5.95
N VAL A 113 -7.89 5.24 7.26
CA VAL A 113 -9.15 5.66 7.85
C VAL A 113 -8.91 6.77 8.88
N VAL A 114 -9.60 7.90 8.70
CA VAL A 114 -9.72 8.93 9.73
C VAL A 114 -10.87 8.54 10.67
N ASN A 115 -10.57 8.32 11.96
CA ASN A 115 -11.47 7.71 12.93
C ASN A 115 -11.76 8.61 14.15
N ILE A 116 -12.03 9.87 13.93
CA ILE A 116 -12.41 10.81 14.99
C ILE A 116 -13.86 10.57 15.39
N ALA A 117 -14.14 10.42 16.71
CA ALA A 117 -15.42 9.94 17.21
C ALA A 117 -16.63 10.79 16.77
N ASP A 118 -16.50 12.11 16.83
CA ASP A 118 -17.57 13.09 16.51
C ASP A 118 -17.62 13.51 15.04
N GLN A 119 -16.85 12.85 14.17
CA GLN A 119 -16.81 13.09 12.73
C GLN A 119 -17.27 11.86 11.95
N GLU A 120 -17.76 12.05 10.71
CA GLU A 120 -17.91 10.94 9.76
C GLU A 120 -16.53 10.32 9.49
N LYS A 121 -16.44 9.00 9.45
CA LYS A 121 -15.17 8.29 9.18
C LYS A 121 -14.92 8.25 7.69
N LEU A 122 -13.80 8.80 7.26
CA LEU A 122 -13.38 8.79 5.87
C LEU A 122 -12.42 7.64 5.63
N VAL A 123 -12.59 6.95 4.53
CA VAL A 123 -11.83 5.78 4.13
C VAL A 123 -11.26 6.00 2.74
N HIS A 124 -9.96 5.86 2.59
CA HIS A 124 -9.30 5.74 1.29
C HIS A 124 -8.70 4.35 1.18
N LEU A 125 -9.01 3.61 0.11
CA LEU A 125 -8.56 2.23 -0.04
C LEU A 125 -8.03 1.99 -1.44
N ASN A 126 -6.85 1.34 -1.49
CA ASN A 126 -6.22 0.81 -2.70
C ASN A 126 -6.26 -0.72 -2.68
N HIS A 127 -6.67 -1.31 -3.78
CA HIS A 127 -6.85 -2.74 -3.92
C HIS A 127 -6.11 -3.30 -5.13
N ALA A 128 -5.44 -4.43 -4.91
CA ALA A 128 -4.74 -5.24 -5.90
C ALA A 128 -5.34 -6.65 -5.94
N GLY A 129 -6.07 -6.97 -6.98
CA GLY A 129 -6.53 -8.34 -7.25
C GLY A 129 -5.55 -9.07 -8.17
N GLN A 130 -5.09 -10.26 -7.79
CA GLN A 130 -4.14 -11.06 -8.57
C GLN A 130 -4.64 -11.33 -10.01
N ASN A 131 -5.96 -11.45 -10.19
CA ASN A 131 -6.56 -11.95 -11.43
C ASN A 131 -6.08 -13.39 -11.71
N THR A 132 -5.77 -13.75 -12.95
CA THR A 132 -5.19 -15.06 -13.27
C THR A 132 -3.73 -15.13 -12.79
N ALA A 133 -3.29 -16.26 -12.29
CA ALA A 133 -1.90 -16.48 -11.86
C ALA A 133 -0.90 -16.32 -13.01
N GLY A 134 0.32 -15.93 -12.67
CA GLY A 134 1.41 -15.72 -13.63
C GLY A 134 1.47 -14.28 -14.15
N ALA A 135 2.61 -13.90 -14.74
CA ALA A 135 2.85 -12.58 -15.29
C ALA A 135 2.16 -12.33 -16.65
N GLY A 136 1.55 -13.35 -17.24
CA GLY A 136 0.83 -13.24 -18.52
C GLY A 136 -0.53 -12.53 -18.44
N THR A 137 -1.00 -12.18 -17.24
CA THR A 137 -2.25 -11.44 -17.04
C THR A 137 -2.04 -10.33 -16.04
N SER A 138 -2.50 -9.13 -16.35
CA SER A 138 -2.37 -7.98 -15.46
C SER A 138 -3.31 -8.10 -14.25
N PRO A 139 -2.89 -7.61 -13.08
CA PRO A 139 -3.74 -7.57 -11.90
C PRO A 139 -4.91 -6.60 -12.08
N ARG A 140 -5.95 -6.77 -11.27
CA ARG A 140 -7.07 -5.83 -11.18
C ARG A 140 -6.73 -4.75 -10.16
N SER A 141 -7.14 -3.53 -10.47
CA SER A 141 -7.05 -2.39 -9.57
C SER A 141 -8.45 -1.94 -9.17
N ARG A 142 -8.61 -1.55 -7.90
CA ARG A 142 -9.73 -0.75 -7.44
C ARG A 142 -9.23 0.32 -6.48
N GLU A 143 -9.71 1.52 -6.67
CA GLU A 143 -9.58 2.61 -5.70
C GLU A 143 -10.98 2.91 -5.13
N LEU A 144 -11.05 3.13 -3.81
CA LEU A 144 -12.28 3.47 -3.13
C LEU A 144 -12.07 4.69 -2.24
N ALA A 145 -12.94 5.69 -2.42
CA ALA A 145 -13.13 6.77 -1.47
C ALA A 145 -14.48 6.57 -0.78
N GLY A 146 -14.48 6.25 0.49
CA GLY A 146 -15.67 5.89 1.25
C GLY A 146 -15.87 6.69 2.52
N LYS A 147 -17.07 6.58 3.06
CA LYS A 147 -17.39 7.10 4.39
C LYS A 147 -18.36 6.21 5.14
N TRP A 148 -18.23 6.21 6.46
CA TRP A 148 -19.23 5.74 7.41
C TRP A 148 -19.82 6.94 8.14
N ALA A 149 -21.12 7.18 7.96
CA ALA A 149 -21.83 8.38 8.41
C ALA A 149 -22.19 8.33 9.92
N ASN A 150 -21.33 7.77 10.74
CA ASN A 150 -21.48 7.75 12.20
C ASN A 150 -20.64 8.86 12.82
N THR A 151 -21.30 9.80 13.50
CA THR A 151 -20.68 10.93 14.20
C THR A 151 -20.76 10.80 15.73
N SER A 152 -21.10 9.63 16.24
CA SER A 152 -21.26 9.41 17.68
C SER A 152 -20.21 8.46 18.26
N ASN A 153 -19.63 7.59 17.44
CA ASN A 153 -18.70 6.56 17.89
C ASN A 153 -17.48 6.48 16.96
N ALA A 154 -16.31 6.30 17.55
CA ALA A 154 -15.14 5.85 16.82
C ALA A 154 -15.29 4.37 16.40
N ILE A 155 -14.51 3.96 15.41
CA ILE A 155 -14.40 2.54 15.02
C ILE A 155 -13.65 1.80 16.12
N THR A 156 -14.27 0.77 16.65
CA THR A 156 -13.71 -0.16 17.64
C THR A 156 -13.81 -1.62 17.21
N LYS A 157 -14.29 -1.87 15.99
CA LYS A 157 -14.36 -3.19 15.38
C LYS A 157 -14.37 -3.06 13.86
N VAL A 158 -13.59 -3.88 13.20
CA VAL A 158 -13.55 -3.95 11.72
C VAL A 158 -13.91 -5.36 11.30
N THR A 159 -14.83 -5.49 10.36
CA THR A 159 -15.29 -6.77 9.83
C THR A 159 -15.24 -6.75 8.30
N ALA A 160 -14.57 -7.73 7.71
CA ALA A 160 -14.62 -8.03 6.28
C ALA A 160 -15.52 -9.24 6.06
N THR A 161 -16.46 -9.15 5.12
CA THR A 161 -17.38 -10.24 4.78
C THR A 161 -17.37 -10.53 3.29
N ASN A 162 -17.45 -11.80 2.93
CA ASN A 162 -17.77 -12.23 1.57
C ASN A 162 -19.27 -12.39 1.39
N SER A 163 -19.79 -12.00 0.25
CA SER A 163 -21.23 -12.14 -0.09
C SER A 163 -21.49 -12.96 -1.34
N GLN A 164 -20.48 -13.62 -1.89
CA GLN A 164 -20.61 -14.53 -3.03
C GLN A 164 -20.60 -16.01 -2.60
N SER A 165 -20.71 -16.90 -3.58
CA SER A 165 -20.80 -18.34 -3.38
C SER A 165 -19.49 -19.02 -2.95
N GLY A 166 -18.33 -18.33 -3.08
CA GLY A 166 -17.06 -18.78 -2.53
C GLY A 166 -16.85 -18.27 -1.11
N SER A 167 -15.67 -18.45 -0.56
CA SER A 167 -15.28 -18.03 0.78
C SER A 167 -13.88 -17.42 0.79
N PHE A 168 -13.52 -16.71 1.85
CA PHE A 168 -12.13 -16.46 2.19
C PHE A 168 -11.46 -17.79 2.52
N GLY A 169 -10.43 -18.16 1.81
CA GLY A 169 -9.68 -19.40 2.05
C GLY A 169 -8.77 -19.30 3.28
N SER A 170 -8.28 -20.46 3.71
CA SER A 170 -7.27 -20.56 4.78
C SER A 170 -6.05 -19.67 4.45
N GLY A 171 -5.58 -18.91 5.44
CA GLY A 171 -4.50 -17.95 5.30
C GLY A 171 -4.93 -16.56 4.86
N SER A 172 -6.23 -16.31 4.64
CA SER A 172 -6.76 -14.95 4.53
C SER A 172 -6.57 -14.20 5.85
N GLU A 173 -6.24 -12.91 5.77
CA GLU A 173 -5.88 -12.12 6.93
C GLU A 173 -6.43 -10.70 6.87
N LEU A 174 -6.91 -10.23 8.02
CA LEU A 174 -7.31 -8.86 8.27
C LEU A 174 -6.48 -8.34 9.45
N VAL A 175 -5.74 -7.24 9.24
CA VAL A 175 -4.94 -6.58 10.27
C VAL A 175 -5.39 -5.14 10.36
N VAL A 176 -5.59 -4.64 11.57
CA VAL A 176 -5.90 -3.22 11.82
C VAL A 176 -4.83 -2.63 12.71
N LEU A 177 -4.23 -1.56 12.20
CA LEU A 177 -3.23 -0.74 12.87
C LEU A 177 -3.86 0.58 13.26
N GLY A 178 -3.31 1.24 14.27
CA GLY A 178 -3.75 2.58 14.62
C GLY A 178 -2.74 3.37 15.42
N TYR A 179 -2.94 4.68 15.45
CA TYR A 179 -2.25 5.62 16.33
C TYR A 179 -3.13 6.84 16.61
N ASP A 180 -2.89 7.49 17.75
CA ASP A 180 -3.50 8.79 18.09
C ASP A 180 -2.57 9.94 17.72
N ASN A 181 -3.16 11.08 17.37
CA ASN A 181 -2.41 12.26 16.96
C ASN A 181 -1.54 12.84 18.09
N ASP A 182 -1.93 12.60 19.34
CA ASP A 182 -1.24 13.07 20.55
C ASP A 182 -0.51 11.96 21.32
N GLU A 183 -0.46 10.74 20.76
CA GLU A 183 0.16 9.62 21.44
C GLU A 183 1.67 9.80 21.58
N ALA A 184 2.15 9.71 22.84
CA ALA A 184 3.59 9.65 23.10
C ALA A 184 4.18 8.36 22.53
N ASP A 185 5.38 8.45 21.94
CA ASP A 185 6.09 7.30 21.42
C ASP A 185 6.37 6.30 22.54
N SER A 186 5.75 5.15 22.51
CA SER A 186 5.82 4.14 23.56
C SER A 186 6.56 2.87 23.15
N GLY A 187 7.43 2.93 22.15
CA GLY A 187 8.32 1.82 21.78
C GLY A 187 7.83 0.99 20.60
N ALA A 188 7.52 -0.30 20.77
CA ALA A 188 7.29 -1.23 19.66
C ALA A 188 6.22 -0.73 18.67
N THR A 189 6.61 -0.64 17.41
CA THR A 189 5.73 -0.32 16.28
C THR A 189 5.46 -1.58 15.47
N PHE A 190 4.36 -1.62 14.73
CA PHE A 190 4.08 -2.71 13.80
C PHE A 190 5.14 -2.81 12.70
N TRP A 191 5.56 -1.66 12.18
CA TRP A 191 6.55 -1.59 11.11
C TRP A 191 7.96 -1.54 11.67
N GLU A 192 8.76 -2.57 11.38
CA GLU A 192 10.21 -2.60 11.67
C GLU A 192 10.97 -1.91 10.53
N ASP A 193 11.98 -1.13 10.85
CA ASP A 193 12.91 -0.56 9.85
C ASP A 193 13.83 -1.67 9.32
N LEU A 194 13.75 -1.94 8.02
CA LEU A 194 14.54 -2.97 7.36
C LEU A 194 15.68 -2.39 6.51
N ALA A 195 15.49 -1.21 5.95
CA ALA A 195 16.51 -0.50 5.19
C ALA A 195 16.22 0.99 5.07
N ASP A 196 17.27 1.79 5.17
CA ASP A 196 17.29 3.22 4.88
C ASP A 196 18.60 3.54 4.16
N VAL A 197 18.54 3.65 2.84
CA VAL A 197 19.70 3.81 1.99
C VAL A 197 19.60 5.09 1.18
N THR A 198 20.65 5.92 1.28
CA THR A 198 20.81 7.15 0.49
C THR A 198 22.01 7.00 -0.44
N LEU A 199 21.87 7.32 -1.71
CA LEU A 199 22.95 7.29 -2.68
C LEU A 199 23.97 8.42 -2.34
N GLY A 200 25.23 8.03 -2.20
CA GLY A 200 26.34 8.98 -2.04
C GLY A 200 26.87 9.57 -3.36
N SER A 201 26.57 8.93 -4.48
CA SER A 201 26.95 9.35 -5.84
C SER A 201 25.86 8.94 -6.82
N ALA A 202 25.85 9.54 -8.00
CA ALA A 202 24.90 9.17 -9.04
C ALA A 202 25.13 7.73 -9.54
N GLY A 203 24.03 7.07 -9.95
CA GLY A 203 24.01 5.72 -10.50
C GLY A 203 22.63 5.26 -10.96
N ASP A 204 22.60 4.24 -11.81
CA ASP A 204 21.36 3.70 -12.41
C ASP A 204 20.48 2.94 -11.44
N THR A 205 20.98 2.57 -10.26
CA THR A 205 20.26 1.72 -9.33
C THR A 205 20.28 2.28 -7.92
N LEU A 206 19.09 2.42 -7.36
CA LEU A 206 18.86 2.70 -5.95
C LEU A 206 18.33 1.42 -5.29
N SER A 207 19.10 0.81 -4.40
CA SER A 207 18.83 -0.50 -3.81
C SER A 207 18.72 -0.45 -2.30
N SER A 208 17.75 -1.16 -1.74
CA SER A 208 17.66 -1.39 -0.29
C SER A 208 18.81 -2.24 0.27
N GLY A 209 19.59 -2.90 -0.61
CA GLY A 209 20.42 -4.02 -0.16
C GLY A 209 19.56 -5.22 0.26
N THR A 210 20.18 -6.17 0.98
CA THR A 210 19.47 -7.33 1.52
C THR A 210 18.69 -6.93 2.78
N ILE A 211 17.41 -7.26 2.80
CA ILE A 211 16.52 -7.04 3.94
C ILE A 211 16.01 -8.38 4.49
N THR A 212 15.63 -8.39 5.77
CA THR A 212 14.89 -9.51 6.36
C THR A 212 13.53 -9.64 5.69
N ALA A 213 13.18 -10.85 5.25
CA ALA A 213 11.86 -11.10 4.67
C ALA A 213 10.77 -10.89 5.72
N LYS A 214 9.76 -10.14 5.37
CA LYS A 214 8.55 -9.88 6.17
C LYS A 214 7.31 -10.08 5.31
N LYS A 215 6.19 -10.39 5.93
CA LYS A 215 4.92 -10.65 5.23
C LYS A 215 4.36 -9.40 4.56
N TYR A 216 4.44 -8.27 5.24
CA TYR A 216 4.06 -6.97 4.74
C TYR A 216 5.30 -6.11 4.57
N LEU A 217 5.40 -5.40 3.46
CA LEU A 217 6.44 -4.41 3.23
C LEU A 217 5.79 -3.06 2.91
N TRP A 218 6.37 -2.02 3.47
CA TRP A 218 6.09 -0.63 3.11
C TRP A 218 7.37 -0.02 2.59
N VAL A 219 7.34 0.50 1.37
CA VAL A 219 8.51 1.05 0.68
C VAL A 219 8.25 2.49 0.28
N ARG A 220 9.21 3.35 0.55
CA ARG A 220 9.22 4.73 0.07
C ARG A 220 10.49 4.99 -0.72
N ILE A 221 10.35 5.63 -1.88
CA ILE A 221 11.46 6.02 -2.72
C ILE A 221 11.36 7.51 -2.98
N HIS A 222 12.46 8.22 -2.76
CA HIS A 222 12.64 9.58 -3.19
C HIS A 222 13.79 9.61 -4.18
N GLY A 223 13.49 9.76 -5.46
CA GLY A 223 14.46 9.80 -6.54
C GLY A 223 14.73 11.22 -6.98
N HIS A 224 15.98 11.65 -6.88
CA HIS A 224 16.49 12.85 -7.51
C HIS A 224 17.04 12.50 -8.87
N ALA A 225 16.74 13.31 -9.89
CA ALA A 225 17.24 13.08 -11.21
C ALA A 225 18.64 13.67 -11.43
N SER A 226 19.53 12.87 -12.05
CA SER A 226 20.77 13.33 -12.64
C SER A 226 20.70 13.08 -14.15
N GLY A 227 19.91 13.90 -14.87
CA GLY A 227 19.61 13.68 -16.28
C GLY A 227 18.22 13.04 -16.48
N ASN A 228 17.97 12.51 -17.66
CA ASN A 228 16.66 11.97 -18.00
C ASN A 228 16.40 10.62 -17.33
N PHE A 229 15.38 10.56 -16.47
CA PHE A 229 14.76 9.30 -16.11
C PHE A 229 13.90 8.79 -17.27
N ASP A 230 14.04 7.52 -17.59
CA ASP A 230 13.19 6.85 -18.54
C ASP A 230 12.99 5.39 -18.12
N ASN A 231 11.75 4.91 -18.22
CA ASN A 231 11.41 3.54 -17.91
C ASN A 231 11.93 3.06 -16.55
N CYS A 232 11.84 3.91 -15.51
CA CYS A 232 12.24 3.51 -14.18
C CYS A 232 11.34 2.39 -13.67
N LYS A 233 11.97 1.29 -13.26
CA LYS A 233 11.28 0.08 -12.81
C LYS A 233 11.62 -0.26 -11.37
N ILE A 234 10.63 -0.72 -10.64
CA ILE A 234 10.84 -1.40 -9.36
C ILE A 234 11.04 -2.89 -9.62
N ARG A 235 12.09 -3.45 -9.05
CA ARG A 235 12.44 -4.87 -9.10
C ARG A 235 12.62 -5.44 -7.71
N PHE A 236 12.33 -6.72 -7.58
CA PHE A 236 12.51 -7.48 -6.34
C PHE A 236 13.57 -8.56 -6.56
N ASN A 237 14.45 -8.73 -5.57
CA ASN A 237 15.50 -9.75 -5.59
C ASN A 237 16.38 -9.72 -6.86
N SER A 238 16.59 -8.53 -7.43
CA SER A 238 17.30 -8.32 -8.70
C SER A 238 16.71 -9.09 -9.90
N ASP A 239 15.45 -9.55 -9.79
CA ASP A 239 14.79 -10.25 -10.88
C ASP A 239 14.50 -9.28 -12.03
N SER A 240 15.15 -9.51 -13.16
CA SER A 240 14.95 -8.77 -14.42
C SER A 240 14.26 -9.62 -15.49
N GLY A 241 13.74 -10.78 -15.11
CA GLY A 241 12.96 -11.66 -15.99
C GLY A 241 11.55 -11.11 -16.26
N SER A 242 10.85 -11.74 -17.19
CA SER A 242 9.47 -11.40 -17.56
C SER A 242 8.43 -11.88 -16.51
N ASN A 243 8.70 -11.61 -15.22
CA ASN A 243 7.94 -12.12 -14.09
C ASN A 243 6.99 -11.08 -13.46
N TYR A 244 6.88 -9.91 -14.04
CA TYR A 244 6.04 -8.82 -13.53
C TYR A 244 4.84 -8.58 -14.44
N ALA A 245 3.70 -8.30 -13.82
CA ALA A 245 2.54 -7.76 -14.52
C ALA A 245 1.93 -6.64 -13.68
N TYR A 246 1.45 -5.59 -14.31
CA TYR A 246 0.86 -4.46 -13.62
C TYR A 246 -0.17 -3.74 -14.47
N THR A 247 -1.07 -3.07 -13.79
CA THR A 247 -2.07 -2.16 -14.34
C THR A 247 -1.77 -0.77 -13.79
N HIS A 248 -1.82 0.26 -14.61
CA HIS A 248 -1.50 1.62 -14.17
C HIS A 248 -2.36 2.70 -14.84
N SER A 249 -2.58 3.78 -14.11
CA SER A 249 -3.12 5.05 -14.60
C SER A 249 -2.09 6.16 -14.45
N SER A 250 -2.03 7.05 -15.42
CA SER A 250 -1.20 8.26 -15.35
C SER A 250 -2.10 9.50 -15.45
N ASN A 251 -2.02 10.39 -14.46
CA ASN A 251 -2.79 11.64 -14.42
C ASN A 251 -4.31 11.44 -14.57
N GLY A 252 -4.85 10.34 -14.00
CA GLY A 252 -6.27 10.01 -14.08
C GLY A 252 -6.75 9.55 -15.48
N SER A 253 -5.82 9.16 -16.36
CA SER A 253 -6.18 8.54 -17.64
C SER A 253 -6.70 7.11 -17.45
N SER A 254 -7.29 6.56 -18.50
CA SER A 254 -7.65 5.13 -18.54
C SER A 254 -6.47 4.24 -18.23
N PHE A 255 -6.70 3.15 -17.51
CA PHE A 255 -5.65 2.21 -17.15
C PHE A 255 -5.03 1.52 -18.37
N SER A 256 -3.73 1.37 -18.31
CA SER A 256 -2.95 0.56 -19.25
C SER A 256 -2.47 -0.70 -18.55
N ASN A 257 -2.43 -1.80 -19.28
CA ASN A 257 -2.04 -3.11 -18.80
C ASN A 257 -0.67 -3.49 -19.36
N ASN A 258 0.22 -3.96 -18.49
CA ASN A 258 1.52 -4.50 -18.86
C ASN A 258 1.66 -5.91 -18.32
N GLN A 259 2.21 -6.78 -19.13
CA GLN A 259 2.33 -8.21 -18.85
C GLN A 259 3.73 -8.68 -19.20
N SER A 260 4.20 -9.70 -18.50
CA SER A 260 5.50 -10.30 -18.75
C SER A 260 6.64 -9.27 -18.84
N ASP A 261 6.61 -8.28 -17.95
CA ASP A 261 7.60 -7.22 -17.86
C ASP A 261 8.75 -7.58 -16.90
N SER A 262 9.84 -6.84 -16.96
CA SER A 262 11.05 -7.02 -16.15
C SER A 262 11.05 -6.17 -14.87
N GLY A 263 9.94 -5.57 -14.50
CA GLY A 263 9.73 -4.75 -13.29
C GLY A 263 8.47 -3.92 -13.39
N PHE A 264 8.04 -3.29 -12.29
CA PHE A 264 6.94 -2.33 -12.31
C PHE A 264 7.43 -0.99 -12.82
N ASN A 265 6.98 -0.56 -14.01
CA ASN A 265 7.30 0.75 -14.53
C ASN A 265 6.50 1.83 -13.76
N TYR A 266 7.17 2.61 -12.94
CA TYR A 266 6.57 3.70 -12.17
C TYR A 266 6.88 5.10 -12.72
N VAL A 267 7.93 5.25 -13.54
CA VAL A 267 8.23 6.49 -14.28
C VAL A 267 8.24 6.17 -15.77
N GLY A 268 7.37 6.82 -16.53
CA GLY A 268 7.13 6.41 -17.91
C GLY A 268 7.99 7.06 -18.98
N THR A 269 8.35 8.33 -18.90
CA THR A 269 9.04 9.04 -19.99
C THR A 269 9.86 10.22 -19.49
N ASN A 270 10.96 10.42 -20.19
CA ASN A 270 11.90 11.54 -20.24
C ASN A 270 11.61 12.74 -19.35
N GLY A 271 12.33 12.85 -18.26
CA GLY A 271 12.31 14.03 -17.42
C GLY A 271 13.45 13.99 -16.41
N ALA A 272 14.09 15.12 -16.20
CA ALA A 272 15.08 15.30 -15.14
C ALA A 272 14.38 15.77 -13.84
N GLU A 273 13.34 15.03 -13.43
CA GLU A 273 12.45 15.49 -12.37
C GLU A 273 12.50 14.56 -11.16
N ASP A 274 12.43 15.18 -10.00
CA ASP A 274 12.32 14.43 -8.74
C ASP A 274 10.99 13.68 -8.68
N HIS A 275 11.02 12.50 -8.08
CA HIS A 275 9.84 11.69 -7.88
C HIS A 275 9.80 11.05 -6.50
N PHE A 276 8.60 10.80 -6.05
CA PHE A 276 8.30 10.13 -4.80
C PHE A 276 7.39 8.92 -5.06
N VAL A 277 7.71 7.80 -4.43
CA VAL A 277 6.92 6.57 -4.48
C VAL A 277 6.54 6.15 -3.07
N ASN A 278 5.28 5.78 -2.92
CA ASN A 278 4.74 5.11 -1.74
C ASN A 278 4.17 3.76 -2.18
N MET A 279 4.63 2.66 -1.60
CA MET A 279 4.27 1.31 -2.03
C MET A 279 4.04 0.39 -0.84
N PHE A 280 2.92 -0.34 -0.88
CA PHE A 280 2.65 -1.44 0.04
C PHE A 280 2.65 -2.77 -0.70
N ILE A 281 3.19 -3.80 -0.07
CA ILE A 281 3.36 -5.12 -0.69
C ILE A 281 2.93 -6.21 0.29
N PHE A 282 2.15 -7.18 -0.22
CA PHE A 282 1.97 -8.48 0.44
C PHE A 282 3.03 -9.46 -0.06
N ASN A 283 3.85 -9.99 0.85
CA ASN A 283 5.09 -10.72 0.54
C ASN A 283 5.15 -12.09 1.25
N LYS A 284 4.40 -13.07 0.77
CA LYS A 284 4.46 -14.45 1.28
C LYS A 284 5.16 -15.37 0.29
N SER A 285 6.00 -16.29 0.75
CA SER A 285 6.87 -17.11 -0.12
C SER A 285 6.10 -17.96 -1.14
N ASP A 286 4.97 -18.57 -0.72
CA ASP A 286 4.15 -19.47 -1.52
C ASP A 286 3.05 -18.77 -2.36
N LYS A 287 3.06 -17.45 -2.40
CA LYS A 287 2.07 -16.63 -3.11
C LYS A 287 2.76 -15.65 -4.06
N GLU A 288 2.08 -15.27 -5.15
CA GLU A 288 2.47 -14.11 -5.93
C GLU A 288 2.40 -12.86 -5.05
N LYS A 289 3.38 -11.97 -5.19
CA LYS A 289 3.44 -10.74 -4.40
C LYS A 289 2.57 -9.68 -5.05
N LEU A 290 1.64 -9.14 -4.30
CA LEU A 290 0.74 -8.08 -4.75
C LEU A 290 1.19 -6.76 -4.17
N ALA A 291 1.18 -5.72 -4.99
CA ALA A 291 1.61 -4.38 -4.60
C ALA A 291 0.62 -3.31 -5.05
N THR A 292 0.44 -2.30 -4.20
CA THR A 292 -0.19 -1.02 -4.54
C THR A 292 0.89 0.05 -4.50
N ILE A 293 0.97 0.90 -5.53
CA ILE A 293 2.03 1.88 -5.72
C ILE A 293 1.40 3.21 -6.12
N GLU A 294 1.73 4.24 -5.39
CA GLU A 294 1.43 5.62 -5.72
C GLU A 294 2.72 6.36 -6.03
N GLN A 295 2.76 7.07 -7.15
CA GLN A 295 3.91 7.85 -7.57
C GLN A 295 3.50 9.29 -7.85
N LEU A 296 4.31 10.21 -7.35
CA LEU A 296 4.25 11.63 -7.67
C LEU A 296 5.56 12.03 -8.36
N ARG A 297 5.45 12.94 -9.32
CA ARG A 297 6.59 13.49 -10.06
C ARG A 297 6.46 15.01 -10.17
N ALA A 298 7.58 15.72 -10.03
CA ALA A 298 7.58 17.17 -10.04
C ALA A 298 7.17 17.78 -11.39
N SER A 299 7.35 17.06 -12.50
CA SER A 299 7.18 17.51 -13.90
C SER A 299 8.24 18.54 -14.32
N ASP A 300 8.16 19.75 -14.02
CA ASP A 300 9.17 20.80 -14.20
C ASP A 300 9.23 21.67 -12.95
N ALA A 301 10.31 22.39 -12.76
CA ALA A 301 10.48 23.26 -11.63
C ALA A 301 9.50 24.43 -11.67
N GLY A 302 9.07 24.86 -10.49
CA GLY A 302 8.24 26.06 -10.28
C GLY A 302 6.74 25.79 -10.30
N ALA A 303 6.00 26.68 -9.65
CA ALA A 303 4.55 26.58 -9.45
C ALA A 303 3.73 26.77 -10.75
N GLY A 304 4.36 27.11 -11.85
CA GLY A 304 3.72 27.20 -13.17
C GLY A 304 3.45 25.86 -13.85
N ASN A 305 4.02 24.77 -13.33
CA ASN A 305 3.90 23.43 -13.87
C ASN A 305 3.13 22.51 -12.92
N ASN A 306 2.24 21.68 -13.45
CA ASN A 306 1.49 20.75 -12.65
C ASN A 306 2.34 19.50 -12.36
N PRO A 307 2.32 18.97 -11.12
CA PRO A 307 2.92 17.68 -10.85
C PRO A 307 2.18 16.57 -11.60
N ALA A 308 2.89 15.52 -11.95
CA ALA A 308 2.31 14.31 -12.50
C ALA A 308 2.14 13.25 -11.41
N ARG A 309 1.13 12.38 -11.57
CA ARG A 309 0.89 11.24 -10.70
C ARG A 309 0.77 9.95 -11.51
N LYS A 310 1.13 8.84 -10.90
CA LYS A 310 0.90 7.51 -11.47
C LYS A 310 0.46 6.56 -10.36
N GLU A 311 -0.60 5.85 -10.62
CA GLU A 311 -1.14 4.79 -9.77
C GLU A 311 -0.82 3.47 -10.45
N VAL A 312 -0.21 2.54 -9.72
CA VAL A 312 0.16 1.23 -10.23
C VAL A 312 -0.29 0.15 -9.25
N VAL A 313 -0.96 -0.84 -9.77
CA VAL A 313 -1.22 -2.09 -9.07
C VAL A 313 -0.43 -3.18 -9.76
N GLY A 314 0.41 -3.88 -9.02
CA GLY A 314 1.37 -4.82 -9.56
C GLY A 314 1.33 -6.19 -8.91
N LYS A 315 1.79 -7.19 -9.67
CA LYS A 315 2.10 -8.51 -9.14
C LYS A 315 3.46 -9.00 -9.66
N TRP A 316 4.24 -9.57 -8.75
CA TRP A 316 5.43 -10.34 -9.10
C TRP A 316 5.09 -11.82 -9.00
N ALA A 317 5.14 -12.52 -10.14
CA ALA A 317 4.66 -13.88 -10.32
C ALA A 317 5.64 -14.95 -9.75
N ASN A 318 6.34 -14.61 -8.67
CA ASN A 318 7.23 -15.53 -7.96
C ASN A 318 6.49 -16.15 -6.77
N THR A 319 6.37 -17.47 -6.75
CA THR A 319 5.70 -18.25 -5.68
C THR A 319 6.67 -19.14 -4.91
N SER A 320 7.98 -18.94 -5.06
CA SER A 320 9.01 -19.74 -4.39
C SER A 320 9.88 -18.95 -3.41
N SER A 321 9.87 -17.63 -3.48
CA SER A 321 10.72 -16.78 -2.64
C SER A 321 9.96 -15.56 -2.16
N GLN A 322 10.25 -15.10 -0.95
CA GLN A 322 9.87 -13.77 -0.47
C GLN A 322 10.80 -12.69 -1.06
N ILE A 323 10.34 -11.47 -1.04
CA ILE A 323 11.17 -10.31 -1.34
C ILE A 323 12.15 -10.11 -0.19
N THR A 324 13.44 -10.10 -0.53
CA THR A 324 14.57 -9.82 0.37
C THR A 324 15.45 -8.70 -0.14
N SER A 325 15.07 -8.05 -1.23
CA SER A 325 15.63 -6.76 -1.67
C SER A 325 14.68 -6.05 -2.61
N VAL A 326 14.70 -4.72 -2.57
CA VAL A 326 13.91 -3.84 -3.43
C VAL A 326 14.86 -2.91 -4.15
N GLN A 327 14.70 -2.77 -5.47
CA GLN A 327 15.52 -1.90 -6.31
C GLN A 327 14.62 -1.00 -7.16
N ALA A 328 14.97 0.28 -7.23
CA ALA A 328 14.54 1.16 -8.30
C ALA A 328 15.68 1.22 -9.33
N VAL A 329 15.37 0.95 -10.59
CA VAL A 329 16.35 0.90 -11.68
C VAL A 329 15.91 1.86 -12.76
N ASN A 330 16.81 2.77 -13.14
CA ASN A 330 16.60 3.64 -14.30
C ASN A 330 16.97 2.88 -15.59
N GLY A 331 16.11 2.91 -16.59
CA GLY A 331 16.37 2.34 -17.91
C GLY A 331 16.78 3.37 -18.98
N GLY A 332 16.86 4.66 -18.58
CA GLY A 332 17.20 5.76 -19.47
C GLY A 332 18.68 6.16 -19.47
N ASN A 333 18.96 7.31 -20.06
CA ASN A 333 20.33 7.84 -20.19
C ASN A 333 20.81 8.69 -18.99
N GLY A 334 19.95 8.89 -18.00
CA GLY A 334 20.29 9.59 -16.76
C GLY A 334 20.44 8.64 -15.60
N ASP A 335 20.82 9.16 -14.45
CA ASP A 335 21.03 8.43 -13.20
C ASP A 335 20.12 8.93 -12.09
N PHE A 336 19.93 8.12 -11.04
CA PHE A 336 19.58 8.64 -9.73
C PHE A 336 20.74 9.49 -9.21
N ALA A 337 20.51 10.75 -8.89
CA ALA A 337 21.53 11.63 -8.33
C ALA A 337 21.88 11.23 -6.89
N ALA A 338 23.02 11.71 -6.40
CA ALA A 338 23.36 11.68 -4.97
C ALA A 338 22.21 12.32 -4.16
N GLY A 339 21.88 11.73 -3.01
CA GLY A 339 20.72 12.13 -2.19
C GLY A 339 19.43 11.37 -2.51
N SER A 340 19.34 10.62 -3.61
CA SER A 340 18.24 9.68 -3.83
C SER A 340 18.17 8.65 -2.71
N ARG A 341 16.97 8.33 -2.22
CA ARG A 341 16.78 7.53 -1.01
C ARG A 341 15.71 6.47 -1.17
N ILE A 342 15.97 5.27 -0.66
CA ILE A 342 14.99 4.20 -0.51
C ILE A 342 14.90 3.80 0.96
N GLN A 343 13.68 3.70 1.46
CA GLN A 343 13.36 3.24 2.80
C GLN A 343 12.43 2.04 2.71
N VAL A 344 12.67 1.02 3.50
CA VAL A 344 11.85 -0.19 3.56
C VAL A 344 11.54 -0.52 4.99
N TRP A 345 10.27 -0.66 5.29
CA TRP A 345 9.76 -1.18 6.55
C TRP A 345 9.04 -2.49 6.31
N GLY A 346 9.01 -3.35 7.31
CA GLY A 346 8.33 -4.63 7.21
C GLY A 346 7.67 -5.08 8.50
N ALA A 347 6.69 -5.96 8.35
CA ALA A 347 5.96 -6.58 9.45
C ALA A 347 5.49 -8.00 9.10
N ASP A 348 5.22 -8.81 10.12
CA ASP A 348 4.67 -10.17 9.98
C ASP A 348 3.23 -10.26 10.46
#